data_cf3ddb2f5335d58d89d9f1a4653a24b1
#
_entry.id   cf3ddb2f5335d58d89d9f1a4653a24b1
#
_cell.length_a   1.000
_cell.length_b   1.000
_cell.length_c   1.000
_cell.angle_alpha   90.00
_cell.angle_beta   90.00
_cell.angle_gamma   90.00
#
_symmetry.space_group_name_H-M   'P 1'
#
loop_
_entity.id
_entity.type
_entity.pdbx_description
1 polymer ?
#
loop_
_entity_poly.entity_id
_entity_poly.type
_entity_poly.pdbx_seq_one_letter_code
_entity_poly.pdbx_strand_id
1 'polypeptide(L)' 'EVRISLMVNAAFQGFEAQCKEADAGSLDENDILALEEGVHRICAMPGVAKYLDDLKPDFSQRLLAIIEQTP' A
#
# COMPACT_ATOMS: atom_id res chain seq x y z
N GLU A 1 3.13 -8.73 16.27
CA GLU A 1 2.05 -9.68 16.48
C GLU A 1 1.60 -10.31 15.16
N VAL A 2 1.28 -11.60 15.19
CA VAL A 2 0.96 -12.37 13.98
C VAL A 2 -0.27 -11.83 13.25
N ARG A 3 -1.32 -11.43 13.97
CA ARG A 3 -2.55 -10.93 13.37
C ARG A 3 -2.34 -9.63 12.60
N ILE A 4 -1.59 -8.71 13.16
CA ILE A 4 -1.30 -7.44 12.52
C ILE A 4 -0.45 -7.68 11.27
N SER A 5 0.55 -8.55 11.36
CA SER A 5 1.41 -8.89 10.25
C SER A 5 0.62 -9.47 9.08
N LEU A 6 -0.29 -10.42 9.36
CA LEU A 6 -1.13 -11.03 8.32
C LEU A 6 -2.08 -10.02 7.69
N MET A 7 -2.68 -9.15 8.50
CA MET A 7 -3.59 -8.12 8.02
C MET A 7 -2.87 -7.13 7.10
N VAL A 8 -1.71 -6.66 7.51
CA VAL A 8 -0.91 -5.71 6.73
C VAL A 8 -0.47 -6.36 5.42
N ASN A 9 0.01 -7.59 5.47
CA ASN A 9 0.45 -8.31 4.28
C ASN A 9 -0.70 -8.47 3.27
N ALA A 10 -1.87 -8.89 3.74
CA ALA A 10 -3.04 -9.07 2.88
C ALA A 10 -3.49 -7.73 2.26
N ALA A 11 -3.50 -6.65 3.06
CA ALA A 11 -3.87 -5.32 2.56
C ALA A 11 -2.90 -4.85 1.48
N PHE A 12 -1.60 -5.01 1.68
CA PHE A 12 -0.62 -4.55 0.71
C PHE A 12 -0.56 -5.43 -0.54
N GLN A 13 -0.91 -6.71 -0.44
CA GLN A 13 -1.11 -7.53 -1.64
C GLN A 13 -2.23 -6.97 -2.51
N GLY A 14 -3.32 -6.54 -1.90
CA GLY A 14 -4.41 -5.88 -2.61
C GLY A 14 -3.98 -4.57 -3.24
N PHE A 15 -3.20 -3.77 -2.51
CA PHE A 15 -2.67 -2.51 -3.04
C PHE A 15 -1.73 -2.75 -4.22
N GLU A 16 -0.89 -3.78 -4.17
CA GLU A 16 -0.02 -4.14 -5.28
C GLU A 16 -0.81 -4.50 -6.53
N ALA A 17 -1.89 -5.26 -6.40
CA ALA A 17 -2.76 -5.61 -7.52
C ALA A 17 -3.36 -4.34 -8.14
N GLN A 18 -3.82 -3.40 -7.31
CA GLN A 18 -4.35 -2.13 -7.78
C GLN A 18 -3.28 -1.27 -8.46
N CYS A 19 -2.06 -1.28 -7.94
CA CYS A 19 -0.94 -0.57 -8.56
C CYS A 19 -0.66 -1.10 -9.96
N LYS A 20 -0.70 -2.41 -10.16
CA LYS A 20 -0.53 -3.01 -11.48
C LYS A 20 -1.62 -2.59 -12.44
N GLU A 21 -2.87 -2.52 -11.97
CA GLU A 21 -3.98 -2.04 -12.78
C GLU A 21 -3.82 -0.57 -13.14
N ALA A 22 -3.34 0.25 -12.21
CA ALA A 22 -3.07 1.66 -12.48
C ALA A 22 -1.98 1.83 -13.54
N ASP A 23 -0.91 1.03 -13.45
CA ASP A 23 0.18 1.08 -14.43
C ASP A 23 -0.28 0.62 -15.81
N ALA A 24 -1.25 -0.28 -15.87
CA ALA A 24 -1.84 -0.74 -17.14
C ALA A 24 -2.88 0.23 -17.68
N GLY A 25 -3.21 1.32 -16.96
CA GLY A 25 -4.22 2.28 -17.38
C GLY A 25 -5.64 1.84 -17.14
N SER A 26 -5.87 0.82 -16.32
CA SER A 26 -7.20 0.26 -16.05
C SER A 26 -7.97 1.00 -14.97
N LEU A 27 -7.32 1.86 -14.19
CA LEU A 27 -7.95 2.62 -13.12
C LEU A 27 -8.15 4.06 -13.55
N ASP A 28 -9.30 4.64 -13.16
CA ASP A 28 -9.51 6.07 -13.39
C ASP A 28 -8.91 6.89 -12.23
N GLU A 29 -9.02 8.21 -12.33
CA GLU A 29 -8.44 9.14 -11.37
C GLU A 29 -9.01 8.94 -9.97
N ASN A 30 -10.31 8.67 -9.87
CA ASN A 30 -10.95 8.46 -8.58
C ASN A 30 -10.49 7.15 -7.93
N ASP A 31 -10.28 6.11 -8.73
CA ASP A 31 -9.77 4.84 -8.23
C ASP A 31 -8.35 4.99 -7.70
N ILE A 32 -7.52 5.76 -8.39
CA ILE A 32 -6.15 6.04 -7.96
C ILE A 32 -6.14 6.81 -6.65
N LEU A 33 -7.00 7.83 -6.51
CA LEU A 33 -7.11 8.59 -5.27
C LEU A 33 -7.55 7.69 -4.10
N ALA A 34 -8.51 6.80 -4.34
CA ALA A 34 -8.97 5.86 -3.33
C ALA A 34 -7.84 4.91 -2.90
N LEU A 35 -7.03 4.46 -3.85
CA LEU A 35 -5.86 3.63 -3.56
C LEU A 35 -4.87 4.38 -2.66
N GLU A 36 -4.54 5.61 -3.02
CA GLU A 36 -3.62 6.43 -2.23
C GLU A 36 -4.14 6.67 -0.82
N GLU A 37 -5.43 7.01 -0.68
CA GLU A 37 -6.04 7.18 0.63
C GLU A 37 -5.99 5.91 1.47
N GLY A 38 -6.27 4.76 0.87
CA GLY A 38 -6.22 3.48 1.56
C GLY A 38 -4.82 3.17 2.09
N VAL A 39 -3.81 3.39 1.26
CA VAL A 39 -2.41 3.18 1.66
C VAL A 39 -2.04 4.12 2.81
N HIS A 40 -2.35 5.42 2.68
CA HIS A 40 -2.02 6.40 3.72
C HIS A 40 -2.71 6.08 5.04
N ARG A 41 -3.98 5.63 4.98
CA ARG A 41 -4.74 5.29 6.18
C ARG A 41 -4.11 4.12 6.93
N ILE A 42 -3.70 3.09 6.21
CA ILE A 42 -3.05 1.93 6.82
C ILE A 42 -1.67 2.29 7.35
N CYS A 43 -0.89 3.07 6.62
CA CYS A 43 0.43 3.51 7.06
C CYS A 43 0.37 4.38 8.32
N ALA A 44 -0.76 5.05 8.57
CA ALA A 44 -0.93 5.87 9.77
C ALA A 44 -1.27 5.05 11.01
N MET A 45 -1.61 3.76 10.85
CA MET A 45 -1.96 2.91 11.99
C MET A 45 -0.73 2.59 12.84
N PRO A 46 -0.87 2.59 14.18
CA PRO A 46 0.26 2.25 15.07
C PRO A 46 0.81 0.86 14.78
N GLY A 47 2.12 0.73 14.73
CA GLY A 47 2.80 -0.54 14.53
C GLY A 47 2.98 -0.98 13.08
N VAL A 48 2.27 -0.36 12.14
CA VAL A 48 2.37 -0.75 10.72
C VAL A 48 3.74 -0.43 10.14
N ALA A 49 4.31 0.73 10.50
CA ALA A 49 5.61 1.14 9.99
C ALA A 49 6.70 0.10 10.26
N LYS A 50 6.60 -0.60 11.38
CA LYS A 50 7.55 -1.64 11.75
C LYS A 50 7.53 -2.82 10.78
N TYR A 51 6.34 -3.20 10.30
CA TYR A 51 6.20 -4.27 9.33
C TYR A 51 6.54 -3.81 7.92
N LEU A 52 6.29 -2.54 7.62
CA LEU A 52 6.58 -1.98 6.29
C LEU A 52 8.05 -2.05 5.94
N ASP A 53 8.93 -1.80 6.91
CA ASP A 53 10.36 -1.85 6.66
C ASP A 53 10.81 -3.23 6.14
N ASP A 54 10.17 -4.29 6.61
CA ASP A 54 10.48 -5.65 6.19
C ASP A 54 9.88 -5.98 4.81
N LEU A 55 8.76 -5.36 4.46
CA LEU A 55 8.02 -5.68 3.24
C LEU A 55 8.39 -4.78 2.05
N LYS A 56 8.92 -3.59 2.30
CA LYS A 56 9.23 -2.59 1.28
C LYS A 56 10.02 -3.12 0.08
N PRO A 57 11.05 -3.98 0.26
CA PRO A 57 11.83 -4.44 -0.88
C PRO A 57 11.03 -5.19 -1.95
N ASP A 58 9.88 -5.75 -1.57
CA ASP A 58 9.04 -6.52 -2.47
C ASP A 58 7.96 -5.68 -3.16
N PHE A 59 7.84 -4.39 -2.81
CA PHE A 59 6.80 -3.53 -3.34
C PHE A 59 7.18 -2.92 -4.68
N SER A 60 6.15 -2.68 -5.52
CA SER A 60 6.34 -1.95 -6.78
C SER A 60 6.76 -0.50 -6.50
N GLN A 61 7.37 0.13 -7.50
CA GLN A 61 7.81 1.53 -7.39
C GLN A 61 6.62 2.47 -7.13
N ARG A 62 5.47 2.20 -7.76
CA ARG A 62 4.28 3.01 -7.54
C ARG A 62 3.82 2.96 -6.09
N LEU A 63 3.78 1.75 -5.50
CA LEU A 63 3.37 1.60 -4.11
C LEU A 63 4.37 2.26 -3.16
N LEU A 64 5.66 2.10 -3.41
CA LEU A 64 6.69 2.75 -2.61
C LEU A 64 6.56 4.27 -2.65
N ALA A 65 6.26 4.83 -3.82
CA ALA A 65 6.07 6.28 -3.96
C ALA A 65 4.86 6.76 -3.14
N ILE A 66 3.77 6.00 -3.13
CA ILE A 66 2.59 6.35 -2.33
C ILE A 66 2.92 6.31 -0.84
N ILE A 67 3.65 5.28 -0.41
CA ILE A 67 4.06 5.15 1.00
C ILE A 67 4.94 6.32 1.43
N GLU A 68 5.87 6.73 0.57
CA GLU A 68 6.77 7.85 0.85
C GLU A 68 6.05 9.19 0.94
N GLN A 69 4.90 9.32 0.29
CA GLN A 69 4.07 10.52 0.36
C GLN A 69 3.23 10.59 1.64
N THR A 70 3.19 9.52 2.43
CA THR A 70 2.44 9.49 3.68
C THR A 70 3.06 10.49 4.68
N PRO A 71 2.24 11.38 5.25
CA PRO A 71 2.73 12.39 6.21
C PRO A 71 3.32 11.78 7.47
#